data_c437122f8e3b7df84d31f01dc19acc65
#
_entry.id   c437122f8e3b7df84d31f01dc19acc65
#
_cell.length_a   1.000
_cell.length_b   1.000
_cell.length_c   1.000
_cell.angle_alpha   90.00
_cell.angle_beta   90.00
_cell.angle_gamma   90.00
#
_symmetry.space_group_name_H-M   'P 1'
#
loop_
_entity.id
_entity.type
_entity.pdbx_description
1 polymer ?
#
loop_
_entity_poly.entity_id
_entity_poly.type
_entity_poly.pdbx_seq_one_letter_code
_entity_poly.pdbx_strand_id
1 'polypeptide(L)'
;MRQLTFQWAGGPAIPVLSVLIALAFGAIFVLLSGNDPVKAYAALVQGAFGTPYDITETIVSAIPLVLTGLSVAIAFRTGLFNIGAQGQLLVGALTAGWAGSQFATLPGPLLMPIVIVFGIAGGAFYGSIVGVLRAARGVNEVITTIMLNYTIVFVMHWLLQQGPMTAQNAQGTPASTPIGAGARLPVIIPNELILFSRLHAGVILAALAVVFFWFLLWRTPLGYRLRAVGLGSRAAAQAGIDPAKHIVLVMAIAGGFAGLGGMIEVSGLFGRVYDGFASSYGFDAIAVALLGKNSPVGIVFAALLFGAFVHGGAYMQSHANISSNLVAIIQAFVLFVIAAEAIVRSLTRRRGRKPVESIA
;
A
#
# COMPACT_ATOMS: atom_id res chain seq x y z
N MET A 1 -8.47 -27.90 -18.48
CA MET A 1 -7.70 -26.68 -18.17
C MET A 1 -7.63 -26.55 -16.65
N ARG A 2 -6.52 -27.00 -16.03
CA ARG A 2 -6.26 -26.80 -14.61
C ARG A 2 -5.81 -25.36 -14.41
N GLN A 3 -6.71 -24.54 -13.90
CA GLN A 3 -6.39 -23.20 -13.44
C GLN A 3 -5.30 -23.26 -12.36
N LEU A 4 -4.37 -22.35 -12.48
CA LEU A 4 -3.35 -22.04 -11.50
C LEU A 4 -4.04 -21.70 -10.16
N THR A 5 -4.38 -22.72 -9.39
CA THR A 5 -4.51 -22.53 -7.97
C THR A 5 -3.12 -22.15 -7.49
N PHE A 6 -2.96 -20.88 -7.22
CA PHE A 6 -1.80 -20.33 -6.56
C PHE A 6 -1.81 -20.80 -5.11
N GLN A 7 -1.73 -22.13 -4.94
CA GLN A 7 -1.54 -22.76 -3.65
C GLN A 7 -0.08 -22.55 -3.29
N TRP A 8 0.14 -21.61 -2.42
CA TRP A 8 1.39 -21.35 -1.76
C TRP A 8 1.81 -22.57 -0.91
N ALA A 9 2.32 -23.60 -1.55
CA ALA A 9 2.94 -24.73 -0.88
C ALA A 9 4.41 -24.40 -0.55
N GLY A 10 4.62 -23.26 0.12
CA GLY A 10 5.91 -22.85 0.64
C GLY A 10 5.66 -22.19 1.99
N GLY A 11 6.21 -22.78 3.05
CA GLY A 11 6.13 -22.26 4.42
C GLY A 11 6.70 -20.82 4.53
N PRO A 12 6.76 -20.24 5.73
CA PRO A 12 7.28 -18.89 5.98
C PRO A 12 8.75 -18.73 5.58
N ALA A 13 9.46 -19.82 5.30
CA ALA A 13 10.88 -19.81 4.91
C ALA A 13 11.17 -19.01 3.62
N ILE A 14 10.25 -19.01 2.64
CA ILE A 14 10.51 -18.37 1.34
C ILE A 14 10.53 -16.84 1.43
N PRO A 15 9.57 -16.15 2.06
CA PRO A 15 9.67 -14.71 2.29
C PRO A 15 10.95 -14.32 3.04
N VAL A 16 11.33 -15.09 4.08
CA VAL A 16 12.55 -14.82 4.84
C VAL A 16 13.79 -14.96 3.96
N LEU A 17 13.87 -16.03 3.17
CA LEU A 17 14.99 -16.25 2.24
C LEU A 17 15.06 -15.13 1.19
N SER A 18 13.93 -14.67 0.67
CA SER A 18 13.88 -13.56 -0.29
C SER A 18 14.45 -12.27 0.31
N VAL A 19 14.12 -11.96 1.55
CA VAL A 19 14.67 -10.79 2.26
C VAL A 19 16.17 -10.94 2.48
N LEU A 20 16.64 -12.12 2.93
CA LEU A 20 18.07 -12.37 3.14
C LEU A 20 18.90 -12.25 1.85
N ILE A 21 18.39 -12.78 0.74
CA ILE A 21 19.03 -12.63 -0.58
C ILE A 21 19.06 -11.15 -0.98
N ALA A 22 17.97 -10.42 -0.79
CA ALA A 22 17.92 -9.00 -1.12
C ALA A 22 18.88 -8.16 -0.28
N LEU A 23 19.03 -8.48 1.02
CA LEU A 23 20.03 -7.85 1.89
C LEU A 23 21.46 -8.18 1.42
N ALA A 24 21.74 -9.42 0.99
CA ALA A 24 23.06 -9.78 0.45
C ALA A 24 23.37 -8.99 -0.83
N PHE A 25 22.42 -8.84 -1.74
CA PHE A 25 22.58 -7.97 -2.92
C PHE A 25 22.75 -6.50 -2.52
N GLY A 26 21.94 -6.01 -1.57
CA GLY A 26 22.06 -4.65 -1.03
C GLY A 26 23.47 -4.38 -0.46
N ALA A 27 24.08 -5.36 0.22
CA ALA A 27 25.45 -5.23 0.73
C ALA A 27 26.47 -4.98 -0.39
N ILE A 28 26.29 -5.63 -1.55
CA ILE A 28 27.17 -5.41 -2.71
C ILE A 28 27.04 -3.94 -3.19
N PHE A 29 25.82 -3.40 -3.28
CA PHE A 29 25.61 -2.00 -3.69
C PHE A 29 26.16 -1.00 -2.66
N VAL A 30 26.05 -1.30 -1.35
CA VAL A 30 26.66 -0.49 -0.29
C VAL A 30 28.19 -0.47 -0.44
N LEU A 31 28.82 -1.61 -0.69
CA LEU A 31 30.27 -1.71 -0.97
C LEU A 31 30.66 -0.92 -2.23
N LEU A 32 29.90 -1.07 -3.33
CA LEU A 32 30.16 -0.35 -4.57
C LEU A 32 30.02 1.17 -4.42
N SER A 33 29.19 1.63 -3.48
CA SER A 33 29.08 3.06 -3.13
C SER A 33 30.19 3.56 -2.21
N GLY A 34 31.18 2.73 -1.87
CA GLY A 34 32.29 3.10 -0.99
C GLY A 34 31.96 3.08 0.50
N ASN A 35 30.82 2.50 0.89
CA ASN A 35 30.37 2.43 2.27
C ASN A 35 30.53 1.02 2.85
N ASP A 36 30.57 0.93 4.19
CA ASP A 36 30.63 -0.32 4.92
C ASP A 36 29.21 -0.90 5.13
N PRO A 37 28.89 -2.09 4.59
CA PRO A 37 27.58 -2.71 4.75
C PRO A 37 27.23 -3.00 6.21
N VAL A 38 28.21 -3.32 7.04
CA VAL A 38 27.97 -3.61 8.46
C VAL A 38 27.49 -2.36 9.17
N LYS A 39 28.15 -1.22 8.92
CA LYS A 39 27.71 0.09 9.45
C LYS A 39 26.35 0.50 8.92
N ALA A 40 26.11 0.30 7.61
CA ALA A 40 24.82 0.60 6.98
C ALA A 40 23.67 -0.17 7.62
N TYR A 41 23.82 -1.49 7.73
CA TYR A 41 22.78 -2.34 8.32
C TYR A 41 22.62 -2.16 9.83
N ALA A 42 23.72 -1.93 10.56
CA ALA A 42 23.66 -1.58 11.97
C ALA A 42 22.86 -0.28 12.19
N ALA A 43 23.13 0.77 11.39
CA ALA A 43 22.39 2.02 11.45
C ALA A 43 20.90 1.84 11.06
N LEU A 44 20.61 1.02 10.03
CA LEU A 44 19.26 0.70 9.61
C LEU A 44 18.46 0.00 10.72
N VAL A 45 19.04 -1.03 11.35
CA VAL A 45 18.41 -1.77 12.45
C VAL A 45 18.27 -0.88 13.69
N GLN A 46 19.27 -0.08 14.00
CA GLN A 46 19.22 0.88 15.10
C GLN A 46 18.11 1.92 14.87
N GLY A 47 18.00 2.47 13.67
CA GLY A 47 16.93 3.41 13.32
C GLY A 47 15.55 2.78 13.31
N ALA A 48 15.43 1.48 13.01
CA ALA A 48 14.14 0.81 13.02
C ALA A 48 13.67 0.37 14.42
N PHE A 49 14.61 -0.04 15.30
CA PHE A 49 14.28 -0.74 16.55
C PHE A 49 15.13 -0.29 17.75
N GLY A 50 16.06 0.69 17.59
CA GLY A 50 17.04 1.06 18.60
C GLY A 50 16.44 1.69 19.85
N THR A 51 15.39 2.47 19.70
CA THR A 51 14.69 3.13 20.80
C THR A 51 13.19 2.90 20.74
N PRO A 52 12.44 3.12 21.84
CA PRO A 52 10.97 3.10 21.78
C PRO A 52 10.39 4.09 20.76
N TYR A 53 11.04 5.22 20.54
CA TYR A 53 10.68 6.19 19.50
C TYR A 53 10.80 5.57 18.10
N ASP A 54 11.92 4.93 17.79
CA ASP A 54 12.17 4.31 16.49
C ASP A 54 11.15 3.20 16.19
N ILE A 55 10.78 2.41 17.20
CA ILE A 55 9.72 1.39 17.06
C ILE A 55 8.38 2.04 16.72
N THR A 56 8.01 3.14 17.39
CA THR A 56 6.75 3.83 17.09
C THR A 56 6.75 4.43 15.69
N GLU A 57 7.85 5.02 15.25
CA GLU A 57 7.99 5.59 13.92
C GLU A 57 7.99 4.51 12.81
N THR A 58 8.57 3.35 13.09
CA THR A 58 8.47 2.17 12.22
C THR A 58 7.00 1.73 12.05
N ILE A 59 6.22 1.70 13.13
CA ILE A 59 4.79 1.39 13.07
C ILE A 59 4.04 2.46 12.28
N VAL A 60 4.31 3.75 12.53
CA VAL A 60 3.71 4.86 11.79
C VAL A 60 3.97 4.74 10.29
N SER A 61 5.22 4.47 9.90
CA SER A 61 5.60 4.28 8.49
C SER A 61 4.96 3.04 7.85
N ALA A 62 4.60 2.04 8.65
CA ALA A 62 3.92 0.84 8.17
C ALA A 62 2.41 1.05 7.92
N ILE A 63 1.75 2.01 8.56
CA ILE A 63 0.29 2.22 8.44
C ILE A 63 -0.17 2.39 6.98
N PRO A 64 0.37 3.32 6.19
CA PRO A 64 -0.04 3.49 4.80
C PRO A 64 0.29 2.25 3.95
N LEU A 65 1.37 1.55 4.25
CA LEU A 65 1.77 0.33 3.56
C LEU A 65 0.83 -0.86 3.86
N VAL A 66 0.29 -0.96 5.07
CA VAL A 66 -0.76 -1.94 5.39
C VAL A 66 -1.98 -1.68 4.52
N LEU A 67 -2.47 -0.45 4.49
CA LEU A 67 -3.71 -0.10 3.80
C LEU A 67 -3.59 -0.20 2.28
N THR A 68 -2.51 0.29 1.71
CA THR A 68 -2.22 0.12 0.28
C THR A 68 -1.92 -1.34 -0.07
N GLY A 69 -1.27 -2.09 0.82
CA GLY A 69 -1.07 -3.53 0.70
C GLY A 69 -2.38 -4.32 0.67
N LEU A 70 -3.36 -3.97 1.52
CA LEU A 70 -4.70 -4.55 1.48
C LEU A 70 -5.43 -4.20 0.17
N SER A 71 -5.26 -2.96 -0.33
CA SER A 71 -5.78 -2.51 -1.62
C SER A 71 -5.28 -3.38 -2.77
N VAL A 72 -3.97 -3.60 -2.85
CA VAL A 72 -3.36 -4.46 -3.88
C VAL A 72 -3.78 -5.91 -3.71
N ALA A 73 -3.79 -6.42 -2.47
CA ALA A 73 -4.09 -7.82 -2.18
C ALA A 73 -5.53 -8.21 -2.52
N ILE A 74 -6.53 -7.34 -2.30
CA ILE A 74 -7.92 -7.65 -2.64
C ILE A 74 -8.09 -7.76 -4.16
N ALA A 75 -7.42 -6.92 -4.93
CA ALA A 75 -7.41 -7.00 -6.38
C ALA A 75 -6.74 -8.31 -6.86
N PHE A 76 -5.57 -8.67 -6.32
CA PHE A 76 -4.88 -9.91 -6.65
C PHE A 76 -5.71 -11.16 -6.34
N ARG A 77 -6.46 -11.15 -5.23
CA ARG A 77 -7.38 -12.25 -4.87
C ARG A 77 -8.53 -12.42 -5.85
N THR A 78 -8.85 -11.39 -6.60
CA THR A 78 -9.90 -11.39 -7.64
C THR A 78 -9.36 -11.46 -9.05
N GLY A 79 -8.06 -11.75 -9.21
CA GLY A 79 -7.42 -11.94 -10.51
C GLY A 79 -7.13 -10.64 -11.26
N LEU A 80 -7.13 -9.49 -10.57
CA LEU A 80 -6.83 -8.17 -11.13
C LEU A 80 -5.51 -7.63 -10.55
N PHE A 81 -4.83 -6.81 -11.35
CA PHE A 81 -3.63 -6.10 -10.93
C PHE A 81 -3.97 -4.64 -10.60
N ASN A 82 -3.94 -4.26 -9.32
CA ASN A 82 -4.11 -2.88 -8.90
C ASN A 82 -2.76 -2.19 -8.65
N ILE A 83 -2.14 -1.68 -9.72
CA ILE A 83 -0.94 -0.81 -9.61
C ILE A 83 -1.37 0.62 -9.24
N GLY A 84 -2.68 0.92 -9.30
CA GLY A 84 -3.28 2.22 -9.03
C GLY A 84 -3.41 2.59 -7.54
N ALA A 85 -2.93 1.76 -6.63
CA ALA A 85 -3.01 2.05 -5.19
C ALA A 85 -2.36 3.39 -4.83
N GLN A 86 -1.31 3.80 -5.57
CA GLN A 86 -0.67 5.11 -5.42
C GLN A 86 -1.64 6.27 -5.72
N GLY A 87 -2.28 6.25 -6.88
CA GLY A 87 -3.23 7.30 -7.27
C GLY A 87 -4.49 7.30 -6.39
N GLN A 88 -4.97 6.13 -6.01
CA GLN A 88 -6.11 5.97 -5.11
C GLN A 88 -5.83 6.54 -3.72
N LEU A 89 -4.61 6.36 -3.20
CA LEU A 89 -4.14 6.96 -1.96
C LEU A 89 -4.11 8.49 -2.08
N LEU A 90 -3.53 9.03 -3.16
CA LEU A 90 -3.45 10.47 -3.40
C LEU A 90 -4.83 11.12 -3.50
N VAL A 91 -5.78 10.50 -4.23
CA VAL A 91 -7.16 11.01 -4.30
C VAL A 91 -7.84 10.96 -2.93
N GLY A 92 -7.64 9.88 -2.16
CA GLY A 92 -8.14 9.79 -0.79
C GLY A 92 -7.59 10.89 0.11
N ALA A 93 -6.29 11.18 0.01
CA ALA A 93 -5.64 12.27 0.73
C ALA A 93 -6.20 13.65 0.33
N LEU A 94 -6.37 13.88 -0.98
CA LEU A 94 -6.93 15.14 -1.51
C LEU A 94 -8.36 15.36 -1.05
N THR A 95 -9.22 14.36 -1.16
CA THR A 95 -10.62 14.48 -0.76
C THR A 95 -10.78 14.62 0.75
N ALA A 96 -9.98 13.88 1.53
CA ALA A 96 -9.94 14.02 2.98
C ALA A 96 -9.41 15.38 3.42
N GLY A 97 -8.31 15.85 2.80
CA GLY A 97 -7.74 17.18 3.07
C GLY A 97 -8.69 18.31 2.72
N TRP A 98 -9.37 18.20 1.57
CA TRP A 98 -10.41 19.15 1.18
C TRP A 98 -11.56 19.17 2.19
N ALA A 99 -12.13 18.03 2.53
CA ALA A 99 -13.22 17.96 3.51
C ALA A 99 -12.79 18.47 4.89
N GLY A 100 -11.58 18.11 5.34
CA GLY A 100 -11.03 18.55 6.61
C GLY A 100 -10.79 20.05 6.70
N SER A 101 -10.51 20.71 5.58
CA SER A 101 -10.36 22.17 5.52
C SER A 101 -11.69 22.89 5.33
N GLN A 102 -12.59 22.40 4.47
CA GLN A 102 -13.89 23.05 4.22
C GLN A 102 -14.82 23.02 5.43
N PHE A 103 -14.80 21.90 6.15
CA PHE A 103 -15.64 21.70 7.34
C PHE A 103 -14.89 21.94 8.65
N ALA A 104 -13.81 22.69 8.63
CA ALA A 104 -12.89 22.93 9.77
C ALA A 104 -13.58 23.49 11.02
N THR A 105 -14.73 24.14 10.87
CA THR A 105 -15.53 24.70 11.99
C THR A 105 -16.37 23.67 12.74
N LEU A 106 -16.52 22.46 12.19
CA LEU A 106 -17.28 21.40 12.85
C LEU A 106 -16.53 20.82 14.05
N PRO A 107 -17.24 20.40 15.11
CA PRO A 107 -16.60 19.70 16.22
C PRO A 107 -16.01 18.36 15.79
N GLY A 108 -14.90 17.95 16.41
CA GLY A 108 -14.14 16.75 16.04
C GLY A 108 -14.96 15.46 15.89
N PRO A 109 -15.92 15.15 16.78
CA PRO A 109 -16.76 13.95 16.64
C PRO A 109 -17.59 13.90 15.36
N LEU A 110 -17.88 15.03 14.72
CA LEU A 110 -18.58 15.11 13.43
C LEU A 110 -17.58 15.22 12.28
N LEU A 111 -16.52 15.99 12.43
CA LEU A 111 -15.56 16.24 11.37
C LEU A 111 -14.75 14.99 11.01
N MET A 112 -14.26 14.24 11.99
CA MET A 112 -13.43 13.05 11.76
C MET A 112 -14.16 11.98 10.92
N PRO A 113 -15.40 11.55 11.23
CA PRO A 113 -16.14 10.63 10.37
C PRO A 113 -16.33 11.14 8.93
N ILE A 114 -16.57 12.44 8.75
CA ILE A 114 -16.70 13.06 7.41
C ILE A 114 -15.38 12.88 6.66
N VAL A 115 -14.26 13.23 7.26
CA VAL A 115 -12.93 13.12 6.63
C VAL A 115 -12.59 11.66 6.29
N ILE A 116 -12.93 10.70 7.16
CA ILE A 116 -12.78 9.26 6.90
C ILE A 116 -13.61 8.84 5.67
N VAL A 117 -14.88 9.23 5.64
CA VAL A 117 -15.79 8.90 4.54
C VAL A 117 -15.30 9.50 3.22
N PHE A 118 -14.85 10.76 3.22
CA PHE A 118 -14.32 11.41 2.02
C PHE A 118 -13.04 10.74 1.54
N GLY A 119 -12.13 10.36 2.44
CA GLY A 119 -10.92 9.62 2.09
C GLY A 119 -11.20 8.27 1.43
N ILE A 120 -12.08 7.49 2.05
CA ILE A 120 -12.51 6.18 1.52
C ILE A 120 -13.26 6.36 0.19
N ALA A 121 -14.22 7.29 0.12
CA ALA A 121 -15.04 7.51 -1.07
C ALA A 121 -14.22 8.04 -2.24
N GLY A 122 -13.28 8.96 -2.00
CA GLY A 122 -12.38 9.48 -3.02
C GLY A 122 -11.53 8.39 -3.64
N GLY A 123 -10.87 7.59 -2.80
CA GLY A 123 -10.08 6.44 -3.27
C GLY A 123 -10.95 5.40 -3.99
N ALA A 124 -12.13 5.07 -3.45
CA ALA A 124 -13.07 4.13 -4.04
C ALA A 124 -13.59 4.61 -5.41
N PHE A 125 -13.94 5.88 -5.51
CA PHE A 125 -14.34 6.50 -6.78
C PHE A 125 -13.22 6.37 -7.82
N TYR A 126 -12.00 6.72 -7.45
CA TYR A 126 -10.86 6.66 -8.38
C TYR A 126 -10.53 5.22 -8.81
N GLY A 127 -10.60 4.27 -7.89
CA GLY A 127 -10.47 2.85 -8.21
C GLY A 127 -11.60 2.34 -9.11
N SER A 128 -12.83 2.81 -8.91
CA SER A 128 -13.99 2.40 -9.72
C SER A 128 -13.85 2.79 -11.19
N ILE A 129 -13.16 3.90 -11.51
CA ILE A 129 -12.89 4.31 -12.90
C ILE A 129 -12.17 3.19 -13.64
N VAL A 130 -11.12 2.62 -13.04
CA VAL A 130 -10.39 1.48 -13.62
C VAL A 130 -11.30 0.27 -13.77
N GLY A 131 -12.09 -0.02 -12.72
CA GLY A 131 -13.04 -1.13 -12.73
C GLY A 131 -14.06 -1.03 -13.87
N VAL A 132 -14.62 0.15 -14.08
CA VAL A 132 -15.58 0.42 -15.16
C VAL A 132 -14.93 0.28 -16.55
N LEU A 133 -13.74 0.86 -16.74
CA LEU A 133 -13.02 0.75 -18.02
C LEU A 133 -12.67 -0.71 -18.33
N ARG A 134 -12.26 -1.48 -17.34
CA ARG A 134 -11.99 -2.91 -17.49
C ARG A 134 -13.24 -3.70 -17.81
N ALA A 135 -14.35 -3.47 -17.06
CA ALA A 135 -15.59 -4.21 -17.21
C ALA A 135 -16.32 -3.88 -18.51
N ALA A 136 -16.39 -2.59 -18.90
CA ALA A 136 -17.19 -2.13 -20.05
C ALA A 136 -16.44 -2.23 -21.39
N ARG A 137 -15.12 -2.04 -21.39
CA ARG A 137 -14.32 -1.94 -22.62
C ARG A 137 -13.19 -2.97 -22.70
N GLY A 138 -12.99 -3.80 -21.68
CA GLY A 138 -11.92 -4.80 -21.63
C GLY A 138 -10.50 -4.18 -21.58
N VAL A 139 -10.38 -2.89 -21.24
CA VAL A 139 -9.08 -2.20 -21.18
C VAL A 139 -8.19 -2.89 -20.14
N ASN A 140 -6.89 -2.93 -20.41
CA ASN A 140 -5.92 -3.52 -19.47
C ASN A 140 -5.81 -2.65 -18.22
N GLU A 141 -6.14 -3.22 -17.05
CA GLU A 141 -6.13 -2.52 -15.76
C GLU A 141 -4.75 -2.03 -15.36
N VAL A 142 -3.68 -2.74 -15.73
CA VAL A 142 -2.28 -2.34 -15.45
C VAL A 142 -1.96 -1.01 -16.12
N ILE A 143 -2.26 -0.90 -17.41
CA ILE A 143 -1.99 0.33 -18.18
C ILE A 143 -2.84 1.47 -17.65
N THR A 144 -4.14 1.22 -17.42
CA THR A 144 -5.06 2.24 -16.93
C THR A 144 -4.65 2.76 -15.56
N THR A 145 -4.26 1.87 -14.64
CA THR A 145 -3.85 2.27 -13.29
C THR A 145 -2.56 3.07 -13.30
N ILE A 146 -1.58 2.69 -14.13
CA ILE A 146 -0.32 3.45 -14.27
C ILE A 146 -0.61 4.86 -14.82
N MET A 147 -1.41 4.96 -15.88
CA MET A 147 -1.77 6.26 -16.47
C MET A 147 -2.50 7.16 -15.47
N LEU A 148 -3.46 6.61 -14.73
CA LEU A 148 -4.17 7.34 -13.68
C LEU A 148 -3.26 7.78 -12.53
N ASN A 149 -2.25 6.96 -12.13
CA ASN A 149 -1.28 7.40 -11.13
C ASN A 149 -0.56 8.70 -11.56
N TYR A 150 -0.08 8.76 -12.81
CA TYR A 150 0.55 10.00 -13.31
C TYR A 150 -0.45 11.14 -13.42
N THR A 151 -1.67 10.87 -13.92
CA THR A 151 -2.71 11.89 -14.03
C THR A 151 -2.98 12.57 -12.70
N ILE A 152 -3.17 11.79 -11.62
CA ILE A 152 -3.49 12.39 -10.32
C ILE A 152 -2.32 13.14 -9.70
N VAL A 153 -1.08 12.75 -9.97
CA VAL A 153 0.10 13.51 -9.52
C VAL A 153 0.07 14.92 -10.13
N PHE A 154 -0.17 15.04 -11.44
CA PHE A 154 -0.28 16.35 -12.09
C PHE A 154 -1.50 17.15 -11.63
N VAL A 155 -2.65 16.50 -11.44
CA VAL A 155 -3.85 17.16 -10.89
C VAL A 155 -3.59 17.65 -9.47
N MET A 156 -2.95 16.85 -8.62
CA MET A 156 -2.60 17.24 -7.26
C MET A 156 -1.66 18.44 -7.26
N HIS A 157 -0.62 18.40 -8.10
CA HIS A 157 0.31 19.52 -8.25
C HIS A 157 -0.41 20.82 -8.64
N TRP A 158 -1.31 20.76 -9.65
CA TRP A 158 -2.12 21.91 -10.04
C TRP A 158 -3.04 22.38 -8.92
N LEU A 159 -3.75 21.48 -8.23
CA LEU A 159 -4.66 21.84 -7.13
C LEU A 159 -3.94 22.54 -5.98
N LEU A 160 -2.70 22.16 -5.70
CA LEU A 160 -1.92 22.70 -4.59
C LEU A 160 -1.14 23.96 -4.96
N GLN A 161 -0.80 24.19 -6.24
CA GLN A 161 -0.06 25.37 -6.67
C GLN A 161 -0.96 26.52 -7.14
N GLN A 162 -1.96 26.21 -7.94
CA GLN A 162 -2.76 27.23 -8.66
C GLN A 162 -4.27 27.01 -8.49
N GLY A 163 -4.67 25.85 -7.93
CA GLY A 163 -6.04 25.44 -7.81
C GLY A 163 -6.71 25.89 -6.50
N PRO A 164 -7.95 25.45 -6.28
CA PRO A 164 -8.76 25.89 -5.14
C PRO A 164 -8.29 25.35 -3.78
N MET A 165 -7.29 24.46 -3.75
CA MET A 165 -6.73 23.92 -2.50
C MET A 165 -5.45 24.62 -2.07
N THR A 166 -4.93 25.56 -2.85
CA THR A 166 -3.68 26.27 -2.55
C THR A 166 -3.77 27.03 -1.23
N ALA A 167 -2.81 26.81 -0.33
CA ALA A 167 -2.70 27.61 0.90
C ALA A 167 -2.23 29.01 0.57
N GLN A 168 -2.99 30.02 0.98
CA GLN A 168 -2.53 31.40 0.92
C GLN A 168 -1.30 31.54 1.83
N ASN A 169 -0.20 32.09 1.28
CA ASN A 169 1.10 32.27 1.95
C ASN A 169 1.93 30.99 2.19
N ALA A 170 1.73 29.92 1.41
CA ALA A 170 2.63 28.79 1.44
C ALA A 170 3.99 29.17 0.85
N GLN A 171 5.00 29.36 1.71
CA GLN A 171 6.39 29.47 1.30
C GLN A 171 7.00 28.05 1.26
N GLY A 172 7.62 27.66 0.16
CA GLY A 172 8.28 26.38 -0.01
C GLY A 172 7.46 25.34 -0.80
N THR A 173 7.35 24.12 -0.31
CA THR A 173 6.62 23.04 -0.99
C THR A 173 5.14 23.35 -1.10
N PRO A 174 4.52 23.22 -2.30
CA PRO A 174 3.10 23.44 -2.47
C PRO A 174 2.26 22.58 -1.52
N ALA A 175 1.30 23.22 -0.86
CA ALA A 175 0.49 22.56 0.16
C ALA A 175 -0.94 23.10 0.16
N SER A 176 -1.88 22.26 0.63
CA SER A 176 -3.27 22.68 0.86
C SER A 176 -3.40 23.55 2.11
N THR A 177 -4.53 24.22 2.24
CA THR A 177 -4.97 24.77 3.52
C THR A 177 -4.97 23.70 4.60
N PRO A 178 -4.55 24.03 5.86
CA PRO A 178 -4.58 23.09 6.96
C PRO A 178 -6.00 22.55 7.22
N ILE A 179 -6.08 21.27 7.62
CA ILE A 179 -7.34 20.69 8.09
C ILE A 179 -7.69 21.22 9.49
N GLY A 180 -8.98 21.26 9.81
CA GLY A 180 -9.43 21.63 11.16
C GLY A 180 -8.85 20.74 12.24
N ALA A 181 -8.66 21.27 13.46
CA ALA A 181 -8.12 20.53 14.59
C ALA A 181 -8.92 19.24 14.88
N GLY A 182 -10.25 19.27 14.68
CA GLY A 182 -11.12 18.11 14.85
C GLY A 182 -10.94 17.01 13.80
N ALA A 183 -10.22 17.28 12.70
CA ALA A 183 -9.87 16.30 11.68
C ALA A 183 -8.49 15.64 11.92
N ARG A 184 -7.78 16.03 12.97
CA ARG A 184 -6.51 15.41 13.33
C ARG A 184 -6.72 14.16 14.15
N LEU A 185 -6.03 13.09 13.78
CA LEU A 185 -6.01 11.85 14.55
C LEU A 185 -5.21 12.08 15.83
N PRO A 186 -5.77 11.74 17.01
CA PRO A 186 -5.06 11.91 18.27
C PRO A 186 -3.82 10.99 18.32
N VAL A 187 -2.75 11.50 18.90
CA VAL A 187 -1.56 10.71 19.25
C VAL A 187 -1.95 9.81 20.42
N ILE A 188 -1.60 8.51 20.31
CA ILE A 188 -1.99 7.49 21.32
C ILE A 188 -0.99 7.48 22.47
N ILE A 189 0.28 7.68 22.19
CA ILE A 189 1.35 7.64 23.20
C ILE A 189 1.65 9.06 23.66
N PRO A 190 1.40 9.41 24.93
CA PRO A 190 1.75 10.73 25.46
C PRO A 190 3.27 10.98 25.38
N ASN A 191 3.65 12.24 25.14
CA ASN A 191 5.05 12.66 25.10
C ASN A 191 5.83 12.40 26.40
N GLU A 192 5.12 12.19 27.52
CA GLU A 192 5.69 11.83 28.81
C GLU A 192 6.27 10.42 28.84
N LEU A 193 5.72 9.50 28.02
CA LEU A 193 6.19 8.11 27.90
C LEU A 193 7.23 7.95 26.80
N ILE A 194 6.97 8.52 25.63
CA ILE A 194 7.91 8.50 24.49
C ILE A 194 7.93 9.90 23.88
N LEU A 195 9.02 10.60 24.12
CA LEU A 195 9.22 11.96 23.63
C LEU A 195 9.13 12.00 22.08
N PHE A 196 8.35 12.94 21.57
CA PHE A 196 8.13 13.16 20.12
C PHE A 196 7.49 12.00 19.34
N SER A 197 6.90 10.99 20.00
CA SER A 197 6.18 9.93 19.30
C SER A 197 5.02 10.50 18.47
N ARG A 198 4.96 10.09 17.19
CA ARG A 198 3.87 10.44 16.28
C ARG A 198 2.86 9.30 16.08
N LEU A 199 2.90 8.27 16.93
CA LEU A 199 1.97 7.14 16.83
C LEU A 199 0.54 7.61 17.15
N HIS A 200 -0.26 7.70 16.11
CA HIS A 200 -1.62 8.24 16.15
C HIS A 200 -2.69 7.15 15.97
N ALA A 201 -3.95 7.48 16.26
CA ALA A 201 -5.09 6.57 16.19
C ALA A 201 -5.31 5.93 14.79
N GLY A 202 -4.58 6.34 13.77
CA GLY A 202 -4.56 5.69 12.46
C GLY A 202 -4.14 4.21 12.51
N VAL A 203 -3.34 3.80 13.50
CA VAL A 203 -3.00 2.39 13.70
C VAL A 203 -4.23 1.54 14.04
N ILE A 204 -5.17 2.10 14.80
CA ILE A 204 -6.43 1.43 15.13
C ILE A 204 -7.29 1.27 13.86
N LEU A 205 -7.38 2.33 13.04
CA LEU A 205 -8.09 2.27 11.77
C LEU A 205 -7.46 1.25 10.82
N ALA A 206 -6.13 1.17 10.75
CA ALA A 206 -5.42 0.17 9.96
C ALA A 206 -5.70 -1.25 10.49
N ALA A 207 -5.69 -1.48 11.79
CA ALA A 207 -6.03 -2.77 12.39
C ALA A 207 -7.49 -3.17 12.09
N LEU A 208 -8.43 -2.24 12.22
CA LEU A 208 -9.84 -2.46 11.84
C LEU A 208 -9.97 -2.78 10.34
N ALA A 209 -9.21 -2.11 9.47
CA ALA A 209 -9.20 -2.38 8.05
C ALA A 209 -8.66 -3.80 7.73
N VAL A 210 -7.64 -4.27 8.46
CA VAL A 210 -7.13 -5.65 8.35
C VAL A 210 -8.20 -6.67 8.75
N VAL A 211 -8.89 -6.43 9.87
CA VAL A 211 -10.00 -7.29 10.33
C VAL A 211 -11.14 -7.27 9.33
N PHE A 212 -11.52 -6.08 8.83
CA PHE A 212 -12.56 -5.92 7.82
C PHE A 212 -12.20 -6.65 6.51
N PHE A 213 -10.94 -6.55 6.04
CA PHE A 213 -10.46 -7.27 4.87
C PHE A 213 -10.59 -8.79 5.05
N TRP A 214 -10.17 -9.32 6.21
CA TRP A 214 -10.33 -10.74 6.52
C TRP A 214 -11.81 -11.13 6.55
N PHE A 215 -12.64 -10.39 7.27
CA PHE A 215 -14.08 -10.65 7.37
C PHE A 215 -14.74 -10.61 5.98
N LEU A 216 -14.49 -9.55 5.21
CA LEU A 216 -15.04 -9.37 3.87
C LEU A 216 -14.73 -10.56 2.96
N LEU A 217 -13.46 -10.96 2.89
CA LEU A 217 -13.04 -12.00 1.93
C LEU A 217 -13.41 -13.41 2.37
N TRP A 218 -13.39 -13.73 3.66
CA TRP A 218 -13.58 -15.12 4.11
C TRP A 218 -14.89 -15.40 4.83
N ARG A 219 -15.60 -14.36 5.27
CA ARG A 219 -16.83 -14.52 6.07
C ARG A 219 -18.09 -13.99 5.39
N THR A 220 -17.99 -13.39 4.19
CA THR A 220 -19.16 -12.84 3.48
C THR A 220 -19.43 -13.52 2.14
N PRO A 221 -20.72 -13.54 1.69
CA PRO A 221 -21.08 -14.00 0.34
C PRO A 221 -20.39 -13.19 -0.76
N LEU A 222 -20.18 -11.89 -0.51
CA LEU A 222 -19.49 -11.01 -1.45
C LEU A 222 -18.05 -11.47 -1.65
N GLY A 223 -17.30 -11.73 -0.57
CA GLY A 223 -15.93 -12.24 -0.64
C GLY A 223 -15.84 -13.59 -1.36
N TYR A 224 -16.84 -14.46 -1.17
CA TYR A 224 -16.92 -15.69 -1.95
C TYR A 224 -17.04 -15.41 -3.45
N ARG A 225 -17.96 -14.51 -3.86
CA ARG A 225 -18.16 -14.13 -5.27
C ARG A 225 -16.91 -13.50 -5.88
N LEU A 226 -16.23 -12.60 -5.14
CA LEU A 226 -15.00 -11.97 -5.59
C LEU A 226 -13.92 -13.02 -5.86
N ARG A 227 -13.71 -13.98 -4.95
CA ARG A 227 -12.75 -15.07 -5.13
C ARG A 227 -13.14 -16.01 -6.27
N ALA A 228 -14.44 -16.29 -6.45
CA ALA A 228 -14.94 -17.11 -7.54
C ALA A 228 -14.64 -16.47 -8.92
N VAL A 229 -14.85 -15.15 -9.06
CA VAL A 229 -14.48 -14.39 -10.27
C VAL A 229 -12.98 -14.46 -10.51
N GLY A 230 -12.15 -14.35 -9.48
CA GLY A 230 -10.69 -14.43 -9.57
C GLY A 230 -10.19 -15.81 -9.99
N LEU A 231 -10.85 -16.88 -9.57
CA LEU A 231 -10.50 -18.25 -9.95
C LEU A 231 -10.91 -18.59 -11.39
N GLY A 232 -11.96 -17.96 -11.92
CA GLY A 232 -12.41 -18.19 -13.28
C GLY A 232 -13.67 -17.39 -13.62
N SER A 233 -13.51 -16.25 -14.27
CA SER A 233 -14.62 -15.35 -14.61
C SER A 233 -15.72 -16.02 -15.44
N ARG A 234 -15.35 -16.91 -16.39
CA ARG A 234 -16.33 -17.66 -17.20
C ARG A 234 -17.15 -18.66 -16.36
N ALA A 235 -16.48 -19.40 -15.47
CA ALA A 235 -17.16 -20.36 -14.60
C ALA A 235 -18.05 -19.62 -13.58
N ALA A 236 -17.60 -18.50 -13.05
CA ALA A 236 -18.39 -17.64 -12.17
C ALA A 236 -19.66 -17.12 -12.87
N ALA A 237 -19.55 -16.70 -14.13
CA ALA A 237 -20.69 -16.25 -14.94
C ALA A 237 -21.72 -17.36 -15.13
N GLN A 238 -21.30 -18.60 -15.40
CA GLN A 238 -22.18 -19.76 -15.51
C GLN A 238 -22.89 -20.11 -14.19
N ALA A 239 -22.25 -19.78 -13.06
CA ALA A 239 -22.84 -19.91 -11.73
C ALA A 239 -23.71 -18.70 -11.31
N GLY A 240 -24.04 -17.79 -12.23
CA GLY A 240 -24.91 -16.63 -11.98
C GLY A 240 -24.22 -15.45 -11.29
N ILE A 241 -22.87 -15.46 -11.23
CA ILE A 241 -22.09 -14.35 -10.67
C ILE A 241 -21.66 -13.44 -11.83
N ASP A 242 -22.14 -12.19 -11.85
CA ASP A 242 -21.76 -11.20 -12.88
C ASP A 242 -20.31 -10.71 -12.69
N PRO A 243 -19.35 -11.09 -13.56
CA PRO A 243 -17.96 -10.69 -13.38
C PRO A 243 -17.74 -9.18 -13.52
N ALA A 244 -18.51 -8.52 -14.41
CA ALA A 244 -18.34 -7.08 -14.66
C ALA A 244 -18.62 -6.25 -13.41
N LYS A 245 -19.76 -6.53 -12.73
CA LYS A 245 -20.10 -5.86 -11.46
C LYS A 245 -19.06 -6.10 -10.38
N HIS A 246 -18.53 -7.33 -10.28
CA HIS A 246 -17.55 -7.66 -9.25
C HIS A 246 -16.17 -7.09 -9.54
N ILE A 247 -15.79 -6.89 -10.81
CA ILE A 247 -14.57 -6.16 -11.20
C ILE A 247 -14.66 -4.69 -10.75
N VAL A 248 -15.77 -4.01 -11.03
CA VAL A 248 -15.96 -2.62 -10.59
C VAL A 248 -15.93 -2.52 -9.07
N LEU A 249 -16.66 -3.41 -8.41
CA LEU A 249 -16.80 -3.38 -6.96
C LEU A 249 -15.44 -3.64 -6.24
N VAL A 250 -14.66 -4.62 -6.72
CA VAL A 250 -13.37 -4.89 -6.10
C VAL A 250 -12.39 -3.75 -6.29
N MET A 251 -12.39 -3.09 -7.46
CA MET A 251 -11.53 -1.94 -7.70
C MET A 251 -11.96 -0.73 -6.85
N ALA A 252 -13.26 -0.56 -6.62
CA ALA A 252 -13.76 0.44 -5.68
C ALA A 252 -13.35 0.15 -4.23
N ILE A 253 -13.51 -1.10 -3.76
CA ILE A 253 -13.07 -1.49 -2.41
C ILE A 253 -11.56 -1.35 -2.25
N ALA A 254 -10.78 -1.77 -3.25
CA ALA A 254 -9.33 -1.59 -3.28
C ALA A 254 -8.96 -0.12 -3.16
N GLY A 255 -9.61 0.74 -3.95
CA GLY A 255 -9.45 2.18 -3.87
C GLY A 255 -9.83 2.75 -2.50
N GLY A 256 -10.87 2.23 -1.87
CA GLY A 256 -11.28 2.63 -0.51
C GLY A 256 -10.22 2.35 0.55
N PHE A 257 -9.56 1.19 0.50
CA PHE A 257 -8.43 0.87 1.40
C PHE A 257 -7.25 1.83 1.17
N ALA A 258 -6.86 2.07 -0.08
CA ALA A 258 -5.77 2.99 -0.39
C ALA A 258 -6.13 4.43 0.00
N GLY A 259 -7.36 4.87 -0.28
CA GLY A 259 -7.85 6.20 0.09
C GLY A 259 -7.89 6.44 1.59
N LEU A 260 -8.25 5.41 2.37
CA LEU A 260 -8.14 5.44 3.84
C LEU A 260 -6.69 5.65 4.28
N GLY A 261 -5.71 5.03 3.58
CA GLY A 261 -4.29 5.26 3.81
C GLY A 261 -3.89 6.72 3.60
N GLY A 262 -4.33 7.32 2.49
CA GLY A 262 -4.08 8.73 2.21
C GLY A 262 -4.71 9.69 3.21
N MET A 263 -5.94 9.38 3.65
CA MET A 263 -6.61 10.14 4.72
C MET A 263 -5.82 10.08 6.03
N ILE A 264 -5.33 8.90 6.42
CA ILE A 264 -4.58 8.72 7.67
C ILE A 264 -3.26 9.50 7.63
N GLU A 265 -2.57 9.54 6.49
CA GLU A 265 -1.35 10.35 6.33
C GLU A 265 -1.64 11.85 6.56
N VAL A 266 -2.71 12.36 5.93
CA VAL A 266 -3.10 13.77 6.07
C VAL A 266 -3.55 14.08 7.50
N SER A 267 -4.40 13.25 8.10
CA SER A 267 -5.00 13.49 9.42
C SER A 267 -4.08 13.14 10.58
N GLY A 268 -3.17 12.17 10.39
CA GLY A 268 -2.29 11.67 11.44
C GLY A 268 -0.94 12.38 11.49
N LEU A 269 -0.32 12.62 10.32
CA LEU A 269 1.04 13.17 10.27
C LEU A 269 1.09 14.63 9.85
N PHE A 270 0.54 14.95 8.68
CA PHE A 270 0.85 16.22 8.02
C PHE A 270 -0.10 17.36 8.42
N GLY A 271 -1.37 17.07 8.69
CA GLY A 271 -2.41 18.07 8.96
C GLY A 271 -2.77 18.93 7.75
N ARG A 272 -2.25 18.60 6.58
CA ARG A 272 -2.54 19.17 5.25
C ARG A 272 -2.00 18.26 4.17
N VAL A 273 -2.41 18.47 2.94
CA VAL A 273 -1.83 17.76 1.79
C VAL A 273 -0.61 18.52 1.29
N TYR A 274 0.51 17.84 1.13
CA TYR A 274 1.72 18.38 0.50
C TYR A 274 1.95 17.74 -0.87
N ASP A 275 2.55 18.46 -1.78
CA ASP A 275 3.00 17.88 -3.03
C ASP A 275 4.14 16.88 -2.77
N GLY A 276 4.01 15.68 -3.34
CA GLY A 276 5.02 14.62 -3.22
C GLY A 276 5.10 13.89 -1.87
N PHE A 277 4.16 14.10 -0.92
CA PHE A 277 4.21 13.48 0.42
C PHE A 277 4.19 11.95 0.42
N ALA A 278 3.65 11.34 -0.61
CA ALA A 278 3.45 9.89 -0.71
C ALA A 278 4.05 9.35 -2.01
N SER A 279 5.36 9.53 -2.21
CA SER A 279 6.02 9.27 -3.50
C SER A 279 6.06 7.78 -3.89
N SER A 280 6.04 6.83 -2.96
CA SER A 280 6.26 5.41 -3.25
C SER A 280 5.29 4.42 -2.60
N TYR A 281 4.49 4.81 -1.63
CA TYR A 281 3.66 3.89 -0.82
C TYR A 281 2.81 2.92 -1.65
N GLY A 282 2.20 3.38 -2.74
CA GLY A 282 1.38 2.54 -3.59
C GLY A 282 2.17 1.52 -4.41
N PHE A 283 3.41 1.84 -4.78
CA PHE A 283 4.31 0.91 -5.48
C PHE A 283 4.92 -0.10 -4.51
N ASP A 284 5.37 0.34 -3.33
CA ASP A 284 5.88 -0.52 -2.27
C ASP A 284 4.82 -1.50 -1.77
N ALA A 285 3.54 -1.09 -1.83
CA ALA A 285 2.40 -1.93 -1.50
C ALA A 285 2.32 -3.21 -2.34
N ILE A 286 2.81 -3.19 -3.58
CA ILE A 286 2.86 -4.38 -4.43
C ILE A 286 3.82 -5.41 -3.82
N ALA A 287 5.00 -4.95 -3.39
CA ALA A 287 5.97 -5.79 -2.71
C ALA A 287 5.43 -6.30 -1.37
N VAL A 288 4.79 -5.44 -0.59
CA VAL A 288 4.14 -5.78 0.69
C VAL A 288 3.05 -6.84 0.49
N ALA A 289 2.17 -6.68 -0.50
CA ALA A 289 1.11 -7.63 -0.79
C ALA A 289 1.66 -9.00 -1.22
N LEU A 290 2.67 -9.01 -2.09
CA LEU A 290 3.30 -10.23 -2.58
C LEU A 290 4.10 -10.93 -1.48
N LEU A 291 4.92 -10.22 -0.72
CA LEU A 291 5.68 -10.74 0.42
C LEU A 291 4.73 -11.29 1.49
N GLY A 292 3.64 -10.58 1.77
CA GLY A 292 2.56 -10.99 2.66
C GLY A 292 1.65 -12.09 2.11
N LYS A 293 1.94 -12.60 0.89
CA LYS A 293 1.15 -13.66 0.22
C LYS A 293 -0.34 -13.31 0.10
N ASN A 294 -0.66 -12.05 -0.05
CA ASN A 294 -2.04 -11.52 -0.11
C ASN A 294 -2.91 -12.00 1.08
N SER A 295 -2.30 -12.26 2.24
CA SER A 295 -2.98 -12.62 3.48
C SER A 295 -2.99 -11.45 4.45
N PRO A 296 -4.06 -11.25 5.25
CA PRO A 296 -4.16 -10.09 6.13
C PRO A 296 -2.98 -10.00 7.12
N VAL A 297 -2.66 -11.10 7.78
CA VAL A 297 -1.55 -11.18 8.74
C VAL A 297 -0.20 -11.00 8.05
N GLY A 298 0.00 -11.66 6.89
CA GLY A 298 1.24 -11.54 6.13
C GLY A 298 1.49 -10.10 5.64
N ILE A 299 0.45 -9.37 5.25
CA ILE A 299 0.54 -7.97 4.84
C ILE A 299 1.00 -7.09 6.01
N VAL A 300 0.49 -7.31 7.23
CA VAL A 300 0.92 -6.56 8.41
C VAL A 300 2.41 -6.76 8.67
N PHE A 301 2.91 -8.01 8.68
CA PHE A 301 4.34 -8.27 8.88
C PHE A 301 5.21 -7.73 7.75
N ALA A 302 4.76 -7.85 6.50
CA ALA A 302 5.48 -7.28 5.35
C ALA A 302 5.52 -5.75 5.41
N ALA A 303 4.41 -5.11 5.78
CA ALA A 303 4.34 -3.66 5.95
C ALA A 303 5.22 -3.16 7.11
N LEU A 304 5.29 -3.88 8.22
CA LEU A 304 6.22 -3.56 9.32
C LEU A 304 7.68 -3.66 8.88
N LEU A 305 8.04 -4.68 8.09
CA LEU A 305 9.37 -4.80 7.53
C LEU A 305 9.70 -3.62 6.60
N PHE A 306 8.79 -3.25 5.71
CA PHE A 306 8.99 -2.10 4.81
C PHE A 306 8.98 -0.77 5.58
N GLY A 307 8.15 -0.62 6.61
CA GLY A 307 8.17 0.52 7.53
C GLY A 307 9.52 0.65 8.24
N ALA A 308 10.10 -0.49 8.69
CA ALA A 308 11.44 -0.53 9.25
C ALA A 308 12.52 -0.10 8.24
N PHE A 309 12.37 -0.47 6.97
CA PHE A 309 13.26 0.01 5.91
C PHE A 309 13.10 1.52 5.67
N VAL A 310 11.89 2.05 5.66
CA VAL A 310 11.64 3.49 5.44
C VAL A 310 12.23 4.30 6.58
N HIS A 311 11.87 4.00 7.83
CA HIS A 311 12.35 4.75 8.99
C HIS A 311 13.84 4.50 9.28
N GLY A 312 14.28 3.24 9.27
CA GLY A 312 15.68 2.88 9.45
C GLY A 312 16.58 3.44 8.35
N GLY A 313 16.07 3.53 7.10
CA GLY A 313 16.77 4.17 5.99
C GLY A 313 16.99 5.66 6.18
N ALA A 314 15.98 6.37 6.69
CA ALA A 314 16.11 7.78 7.04
C ALA A 314 17.13 8.00 8.17
N TYR A 315 17.11 7.13 9.19
CA TYR A 315 18.11 7.13 10.27
C TYR A 315 19.53 6.85 9.74
N MET A 316 19.68 5.85 8.86
CA MET A 316 20.95 5.52 8.22
C MET A 316 21.50 6.73 7.44
N GLN A 317 20.65 7.46 6.75
CA GLN A 317 21.04 8.67 6.00
C GLN A 317 21.52 9.79 6.94
N SER A 318 20.81 10.04 8.03
CA SER A 318 21.11 11.15 8.94
C SER A 318 22.31 10.88 9.87
N HIS A 319 22.55 9.62 10.28
CA HIS A 319 23.55 9.26 11.27
C HIS A 319 24.80 8.58 10.69
N ALA A 320 24.64 7.80 9.62
CA ALA A 320 25.76 7.13 8.96
C ALA A 320 26.19 7.81 7.66
N ASN A 321 25.50 8.88 7.24
CA ASN A 321 25.71 9.59 5.98
C ASN A 321 25.67 8.68 4.74
N ILE A 322 24.87 7.62 4.79
CA ILE A 322 24.67 6.64 3.73
C ILE A 322 23.30 6.89 3.11
N SER A 323 23.25 7.10 1.78
CA SER A 323 22.02 7.46 1.07
C SER A 323 20.87 6.46 1.32
N SER A 324 19.69 6.98 1.69
CA SER A 324 18.46 6.18 1.81
C SER A 324 18.03 5.55 0.48
N ASN A 325 18.52 6.01 -0.67
CA ASN A 325 18.27 5.39 -1.97
C ASN A 325 18.81 3.95 -2.03
N LEU A 326 19.81 3.61 -1.24
CA LEU A 326 20.29 2.22 -1.13
C LEU A 326 19.23 1.31 -0.52
N VAL A 327 18.40 1.82 0.39
CA VAL A 327 17.26 1.06 0.93
C VAL A 327 16.21 0.80 -0.16
N ALA A 328 15.95 1.77 -1.03
CA ALA A 328 15.05 1.58 -2.18
C ALA A 328 15.56 0.48 -3.12
N ILE A 329 16.88 0.37 -3.31
CA ILE A 329 17.50 -0.74 -4.07
C ILE A 329 17.23 -2.08 -3.36
N ILE A 330 17.42 -2.16 -2.05
CA ILE A 330 17.12 -3.38 -1.27
C ILE A 330 15.65 -3.78 -1.41
N GLN A 331 14.73 -2.82 -1.28
CA GLN A 331 13.28 -3.04 -1.46
C GLN A 331 12.96 -3.56 -2.86
N ALA A 332 13.57 -2.99 -3.90
CA ALA A 332 13.42 -3.46 -5.28
C ALA A 332 13.93 -4.90 -5.46
N PHE A 333 15.05 -5.27 -4.82
CA PHE A 333 15.56 -6.64 -4.84
C PHE A 333 14.65 -7.61 -4.07
N VAL A 334 14.03 -7.21 -2.97
CA VAL A 334 13.00 -8.02 -2.29
C VAL A 334 11.88 -8.35 -3.26
N LEU A 335 11.35 -7.36 -3.96
CA LEU A 335 10.31 -7.54 -4.95
C LEU A 335 10.77 -8.46 -6.10
N PHE A 336 11.98 -8.22 -6.62
CA PHE A 336 12.54 -9.01 -7.72
C PHE A 336 12.70 -10.50 -7.34
N VAL A 337 13.24 -10.79 -6.17
CA VAL A 337 13.45 -12.17 -5.70
C VAL A 337 12.11 -12.89 -5.51
N ILE A 338 11.09 -12.21 -4.95
CA ILE A 338 9.74 -12.78 -4.80
C ILE A 338 9.11 -13.04 -6.17
N ALA A 339 9.26 -12.13 -7.12
CA ALA A 339 8.75 -12.30 -8.47
C ALA A 339 9.50 -13.42 -9.21
N ALA A 340 10.83 -13.50 -9.06
CA ALA A 340 11.67 -14.54 -9.65
C ALA A 340 11.29 -15.93 -9.14
N GLU A 341 10.99 -16.10 -7.85
CA GLU A 341 10.51 -17.35 -7.29
C GLU A 341 9.24 -17.85 -7.98
N ALA A 342 8.27 -16.96 -8.21
CA ALA A 342 7.04 -17.30 -8.92
C ALA A 342 7.33 -17.80 -10.36
N ILE A 343 8.31 -17.18 -11.04
CA ILE A 343 8.76 -17.58 -12.37
C ILE A 343 9.44 -18.94 -12.34
N VAL A 344 10.42 -19.14 -11.45
CA VAL A 344 11.17 -20.40 -11.34
C VAL A 344 10.23 -21.56 -11.03
N ARG A 345 9.30 -21.39 -10.11
CA ARG A 345 8.29 -22.43 -9.81
C ARG A 345 7.39 -22.74 -11.00
N SER A 346 7.06 -21.76 -11.82
CA SER A 346 6.24 -21.97 -13.03
C SER A 346 7.00 -22.80 -14.08
N LEU A 347 8.30 -22.55 -14.22
CA LEU A 347 9.17 -23.25 -15.16
C LEU A 347 9.46 -24.70 -14.73
N THR A 348 9.74 -24.92 -13.44
CA THR A 348 9.98 -26.28 -12.90
C THR A 348 8.74 -27.16 -12.95
N ARG A 349 7.53 -26.59 -12.72
CA ARG A 349 6.27 -27.33 -12.91
C ARG A 349 6.01 -27.74 -14.35
N ARG A 350 6.46 -26.98 -15.35
CA ARG A 350 6.34 -27.36 -16.75
C ARG A 350 7.25 -28.52 -17.14
N ARG A 351 8.45 -28.62 -16.56
CA ARG A 351 9.42 -29.72 -16.82
C ARG A 351 9.00 -31.05 -16.18
N GLY A 352 8.20 -31.06 -15.12
CA GLY A 352 7.73 -32.28 -14.43
C GLY A 352 6.52 -32.97 -15.09
N ARG A 353 5.94 -32.45 -16.16
CA ARG A 353 4.88 -33.10 -16.92
C ARG A 353 5.50 -34.01 -17.98
N LYS A 354 5.67 -35.30 -17.64
CA LYS A 354 5.83 -36.35 -18.67
C LYS A 354 4.60 -36.32 -19.59
N PRO A 355 4.78 -36.48 -20.93
CA PRO A 355 3.65 -36.68 -21.83
C PRO A 355 2.84 -37.86 -21.32
N VAL A 356 1.52 -37.70 -21.17
CA VAL A 356 0.62 -38.84 -21.02
C VAL A 356 0.71 -39.56 -22.39
N GLU A 357 1.34 -40.73 -22.42
CA GLU A 357 1.25 -41.63 -23.58
C GLU A 357 -0.23 -41.85 -23.85
N SER A 358 -0.66 -41.45 -25.04
CA SER A 358 -1.96 -41.82 -25.57
C SER A 358 -2.02 -43.34 -25.71
N ILE A 359 -2.72 -43.99 -24.79
CA ILE A 359 -3.13 -45.36 -25.00
C ILE A 359 -4.13 -45.30 -26.16
N ALA A 360 -3.71 -45.83 -27.31
CA ALA A 360 -4.52 -46.05 -28.47
C ALA A 360 -5.58 -47.11 -28.21
#